data_c371e577f3c8b09a91bb81e99018ca3b
#
_entry.id   c371e577f3c8b09a91bb81e99018ca3b
#
_cell.length_a   1.000
_cell.length_b   1.000
_cell.length_c   1.000
_cell.angle_alpha   90.00
_cell.angle_beta   90.00
_cell.angle_gamma   90.00
#
_symmetry.space_group_name_H-M   'P 1'
#
loop_
_entity.id
_entity.type
_entity.pdbx_description
1 polymer ?
#
loop_
_entity_poly.entity_id
_entity_poly.type
_entity_poly.pdbx_seq_one_letter_code
_entity_poly.pdbx_strand_id
1 'polypeptide(L)'
;DINTYLKEWPTDSCVGILDHWFGENGLGIDRSKTLYWALDNEPEIWHLTHDDVQKEPVKPEEYIEKYVRVAKAARAKYPDLKLIGPICANEWQWFAGPDRKDLTIDGRYWPWLEYIIKRIAEEEKKCGMKLLDVFALHYYPINFSDEEILQTHRIYFDENYIYPKANGVKLINGGWDETQSKVYIFKRCQVWMKVY
;
A
#
# COMPACT_ATOMS: atom_id res chain seq x y z
N ASP A 1 -30.34 -4.36 8.59
CA ASP A 1 -30.20 -3.19 7.72
C ASP A 1 -28.85 -2.54 7.97
N ILE A 2 -28.04 -2.38 6.93
CA ILE A 2 -26.71 -1.77 6.99
C ILE A 2 -26.74 -0.36 7.60
N ASN A 3 -27.80 0.40 7.35
CA ASN A 3 -27.98 1.77 7.87
C ASN A 3 -28.18 1.82 9.40
N THR A 4 -28.35 0.68 10.05
CA THR A 4 -28.51 0.64 11.51
C THR A 4 -27.19 0.69 12.27
N TYR A 5 -26.08 0.33 11.62
CA TYR A 5 -24.75 0.28 12.25
C TYR A 5 -23.64 0.96 11.45
N LEU A 6 -23.86 1.30 10.18
CA LEU A 6 -22.92 2.08 9.38
C LEU A 6 -23.32 3.54 9.32
N LYS A 7 -22.33 4.39 9.32
CA LYS A 7 -22.46 5.83 9.13
C LYS A 7 -21.44 6.28 8.11
N GLU A 8 -21.85 7.17 7.22
CA GLU A 8 -20.90 7.82 6.32
C GLU A 8 -19.78 8.52 7.11
N TRP A 9 -18.55 8.27 6.70
CA TRP A 9 -17.37 8.79 7.36
C TRP A 9 -16.49 9.56 6.35
N PRO A 10 -16.73 10.87 6.17
CA PRO A 10 -16.02 11.67 5.18
C PRO A 10 -14.54 11.88 5.56
N THR A 11 -13.76 12.33 4.59
CA THR A 11 -12.32 12.59 4.74
C THR A 11 -11.99 13.47 5.94
N ASP A 12 -12.78 14.52 6.17
CA ASP A 12 -12.56 15.42 7.32
C ASP A 12 -12.74 14.71 8.65
N SER A 13 -13.65 13.74 8.72
CA SER A 13 -13.82 12.89 9.91
C SER A 13 -12.65 11.93 10.09
N CYS A 14 -12.11 11.36 9.01
CA CYS A 14 -10.90 10.53 9.08
C CYS A 14 -9.72 11.32 9.66
N VAL A 15 -9.49 12.54 9.16
CA VAL A 15 -8.42 13.41 9.67
C VAL A 15 -8.76 14.01 11.03
N GLY A 16 -10.04 14.16 11.33
CA GLY A 16 -10.54 14.63 12.63
C GLY A 16 -10.12 13.76 13.82
N ILE A 17 -9.79 12.48 13.59
CA ILE A 17 -9.23 11.61 14.64
C ILE A 17 -7.90 12.15 15.15
N LEU A 18 -7.10 12.77 14.30
CA LEU A 18 -5.82 13.37 14.68
C LEU A 18 -6.04 14.59 15.58
N ASP A 19 -7.10 15.38 15.34
CA ASP A 19 -7.48 16.48 16.23
C ASP A 19 -7.95 15.96 17.59
N HIS A 20 -8.69 14.84 17.58
CA HIS A 20 -9.09 14.20 18.83
C HIS A 20 -7.87 13.69 19.62
N TRP A 21 -6.83 13.22 18.93
CA TRP A 21 -5.60 12.79 19.62
C TRP A 21 -4.76 13.95 20.12
N PHE A 22 -4.53 14.97 19.30
CA PHE A 22 -3.55 16.02 19.53
C PHE A 22 -4.16 17.37 19.90
N GLY A 23 -5.42 17.58 19.60
CA GLY A 23 -6.09 18.87 19.80
C GLY A 23 -6.22 19.24 21.28
N GLU A 24 -6.35 20.52 21.54
CA GLU A 24 -6.46 21.11 22.87
C GLU A 24 -7.63 20.53 23.68
N ASN A 25 -8.74 20.20 22.99
CA ASN A 25 -9.94 19.58 23.58
C ASN A 25 -9.98 18.06 23.36
N GLY A 26 -8.88 17.44 22.97
CA GLY A 26 -8.77 16.01 22.67
C GLY A 26 -8.14 15.23 23.83
N LEU A 27 -7.49 14.13 23.49
CA LEU A 27 -6.83 13.22 24.47
C LEU A 27 -5.51 13.77 25.01
N GLY A 28 -4.99 14.87 24.47
CA GLY A 28 -3.72 15.46 24.89
C GLY A 28 -2.51 14.58 24.60
N ILE A 29 -2.59 13.71 23.60
CA ILE A 29 -1.46 12.86 23.20
C ILE A 29 -0.31 13.75 22.75
N ASP A 30 0.87 13.50 23.31
CA ASP A 30 2.07 14.22 22.95
C ASP A 30 2.41 13.98 21.46
N ARG A 31 2.22 15.01 20.66
CA ARG A 31 2.42 15.00 19.22
C ARG A 31 3.85 14.57 18.83
N SER A 32 4.83 14.90 19.64
CA SER A 32 6.24 14.55 19.39
C SER A 32 6.51 13.04 19.43
N LYS A 33 5.63 12.27 20.07
CA LYS A 33 5.72 10.80 20.18
C LYS A 33 4.97 10.06 19.09
N THR A 34 4.15 10.75 18.29
CA THR A 34 3.39 10.17 17.20
C THR A 34 3.93 10.70 15.87
N LEU A 35 4.92 10.01 15.33
CA LEU A 35 5.61 10.44 14.12
C LEU A 35 4.96 9.91 12.85
N TYR A 36 4.23 8.80 12.93
CA TYR A 36 3.71 8.07 11.78
C TYR A 36 2.21 7.85 11.90
N TRP A 37 1.52 7.93 10.78
CA TRP A 37 0.11 7.56 10.63
C TRP A 37 -0.09 6.69 9.40
N ALA A 38 -0.61 5.47 9.63
CA ALA A 38 -0.99 4.55 8.56
C ALA A 38 -2.39 4.90 8.05
N LEU A 39 -2.52 5.11 6.74
CA LEU A 39 -3.79 5.56 6.16
C LEU A 39 -4.77 4.42 5.92
N ASP A 40 -4.28 3.21 5.69
CA ASP A 40 -5.11 2.05 5.36
C ASP A 40 -4.37 0.73 5.57
N ASN A 41 -5.08 -0.39 5.27
CA ASN A 41 -4.56 -1.75 5.34
C ASN A 41 -5.21 -2.63 4.27
N GLU A 42 -4.38 -3.32 3.48
CA GLU A 42 -4.75 -4.37 2.52
C GLU A 42 -5.95 -4.02 1.62
N PRO A 43 -5.89 -2.94 0.83
CA PRO A 43 -7.01 -2.53 -0.02
C PRO A 43 -7.44 -3.60 -1.02
N GLU A 44 -6.54 -4.53 -1.34
CA GLU A 44 -6.79 -5.61 -2.28
C GLU A 44 -7.87 -6.59 -1.81
N ILE A 45 -8.12 -6.65 -0.52
CA ILE A 45 -9.07 -7.60 0.07
C ILE A 45 -10.25 -6.95 0.80
N TRP A 46 -10.46 -5.65 0.66
CA TRP A 46 -11.59 -4.96 1.32
C TRP A 46 -12.94 -5.58 1.03
N HIS A 47 -13.16 -6.07 -0.18
CA HIS A 47 -14.40 -6.77 -0.58
C HIS A 47 -14.63 -8.10 0.14
N LEU A 48 -13.63 -8.62 0.87
CA LEU A 48 -13.71 -9.83 1.68
C LEU A 48 -13.77 -9.53 3.18
N THR A 49 -13.16 -8.41 3.59
CA THR A 49 -13.03 -8.04 5.01
C THR A 49 -14.02 -6.95 5.42
N HIS A 50 -14.54 -6.21 4.46
CA HIS A 50 -15.50 -5.10 4.61
C HIS A 50 -16.62 -5.21 3.57
N ASP A 51 -17.12 -6.42 3.35
CA ASP A 51 -18.12 -6.74 2.32
C ASP A 51 -19.48 -6.06 2.55
N ASP A 52 -19.71 -5.55 3.73
CA ASP A 52 -20.88 -4.72 4.06
C ASP A 52 -20.84 -3.33 3.37
N VAL A 53 -19.67 -2.77 3.12
CA VAL A 53 -19.48 -1.46 2.46
C VAL A 53 -18.78 -1.56 1.09
N GLN A 54 -17.88 -2.53 0.92
CA GLN A 54 -17.11 -2.75 -0.31
C GLN A 54 -17.41 -4.13 -0.88
N LYS A 55 -18.48 -4.25 -1.67
CA LYS A 55 -18.95 -5.55 -2.19
C LYS A 55 -18.08 -6.12 -3.30
N GLU A 56 -17.45 -5.26 -4.07
CA GLU A 56 -16.60 -5.63 -5.20
C GLU A 56 -15.15 -5.24 -4.93
N PRO A 57 -14.17 -5.90 -5.57
CA PRO A 57 -12.79 -5.44 -5.51
C PRO A 57 -12.67 -3.95 -5.86
N VAL A 58 -11.97 -3.20 -5.03
CA VAL A 58 -11.77 -1.77 -5.29
C VAL A 58 -11.02 -1.57 -6.61
N LYS A 59 -11.47 -0.63 -7.43
CA LYS A 59 -10.77 -0.31 -8.67
C LYS A 59 -9.46 0.43 -8.36
N PRO A 60 -8.39 0.20 -9.14
CA PRO A 60 -7.10 0.85 -8.90
C PRO A 60 -7.18 2.37 -8.75
N GLU A 61 -7.84 3.06 -9.67
CA GLU A 61 -7.99 4.53 -9.61
C GLU A 61 -8.87 4.97 -8.43
N GLU A 62 -9.93 4.25 -8.13
CA GLU A 62 -10.78 4.52 -6.96
C GLU A 62 -9.98 4.46 -5.66
N TYR A 63 -9.10 3.46 -5.54
CA TYR A 63 -8.20 3.37 -4.38
C TYR A 63 -7.25 4.57 -4.31
N ILE A 64 -6.61 4.92 -5.43
CA ILE A 64 -5.69 6.06 -5.49
C ILE A 64 -6.40 7.37 -5.11
N GLU A 65 -7.60 7.59 -5.62
CA GLU A 65 -8.40 8.77 -5.27
C GLU A 65 -8.73 8.83 -3.78
N LYS A 66 -9.13 7.72 -3.18
CA LYS A 66 -9.41 7.62 -1.73
C LYS A 66 -8.15 7.93 -0.92
N TYR A 67 -7.04 7.28 -1.24
CA TYR A 67 -5.76 7.48 -0.58
C TYR A 67 -5.31 8.95 -0.65
N VAL A 68 -5.23 9.49 -1.85
CA VAL A 68 -4.75 10.85 -2.13
C VAL A 68 -5.59 11.90 -1.41
N ARG A 69 -6.91 11.72 -1.39
CA ARG A 69 -7.83 12.66 -0.73
C ARG A 69 -7.55 12.73 0.78
N VAL A 70 -7.40 11.58 1.44
CA VAL A 70 -7.10 11.54 2.88
C VAL A 70 -5.68 12.04 3.16
N ALA A 71 -4.70 11.64 2.34
CA ALA A 71 -3.31 12.07 2.49
C ALA A 71 -3.16 13.60 2.34
N LYS A 72 -3.83 14.22 1.36
CA LYS A 72 -3.85 15.67 1.17
C LYS A 72 -4.44 16.39 2.40
N ALA A 73 -5.57 15.92 2.90
CA ALA A 73 -6.22 16.51 4.06
C ALA A 73 -5.35 16.38 5.33
N ALA A 74 -4.74 15.21 5.54
CA ALA A 74 -3.83 14.98 6.66
C ALA A 74 -2.57 15.87 6.56
N ARG A 75 -1.95 15.93 5.39
CA ARG A 75 -0.74 16.73 5.17
C ARG A 75 -1.00 18.23 5.32
N ALA A 76 -2.14 18.72 4.86
CA ALA A 76 -2.52 20.13 5.02
C ALA A 76 -2.64 20.54 6.50
N LYS A 77 -3.11 19.62 7.33
CA LYS A 77 -3.36 19.86 8.75
C LYS A 77 -2.17 19.55 9.65
N TYR A 78 -1.44 18.48 9.32
CA TYR A 78 -0.28 17.97 10.06
C TYR A 78 0.91 17.76 9.12
N PRO A 79 1.59 18.83 8.67
CA PRO A 79 2.58 18.75 7.60
C PRO A 79 3.83 17.92 7.94
N ASP A 80 4.13 17.76 9.21
CA ASP A 80 5.29 17.02 9.73
C ASP A 80 4.97 15.54 10.04
N LEU A 81 3.68 15.14 10.06
CA LEU A 81 3.27 13.76 10.28
C LEU A 81 3.67 12.88 9.10
N LYS A 82 4.37 11.80 9.36
CA LYS A 82 4.78 10.84 8.32
C LYS A 82 3.63 9.92 7.95
N LEU A 83 3.28 9.91 6.67
CA LEU A 83 2.20 9.08 6.14
C LEU A 83 2.75 7.74 5.67
N ILE A 84 2.18 6.66 6.20
CA ILE A 84 2.49 5.29 5.82
C ILE A 84 1.36 4.75 4.95
N GLY A 85 1.69 4.06 3.90
CA GLY A 85 0.72 3.37 3.06
C GLY A 85 1.36 2.71 1.84
N PRO A 86 0.58 2.04 1.05
CA PRO A 86 -0.81 1.63 1.26
C PRO A 86 -1.00 0.42 2.17
N ILE A 87 0.07 -0.17 2.70
CA ILE A 87 0.10 -1.43 3.43
C ILE A 87 -0.56 -2.53 2.58
N CYS A 88 0.02 -2.74 1.40
CA CYS A 88 -0.48 -3.75 0.47
C CYS A 88 -0.44 -5.14 1.07
N ALA A 89 -1.40 -5.97 0.67
CA ALA A 89 -1.49 -7.37 1.04
C ALA A 89 -0.27 -8.18 0.56
N ASN A 90 -0.32 -9.47 0.63
CA ASN A 90 0.82 -10.36 0.38
C ASN A 90 1.28 -10.40 -1.09
N GLU A 91 2.30 -11.18 -1.36
CA GLU A 91 3.00 -11.28 -2.65
C GLU A 91 2.11 -11.55 -3.87
N TRP A 92 0.94 -12.19 -3.68
CA TRP A 92 0.03 -12.48 -4.79
C TRP A 92 -0.66 -11.23 -5.34
N GLN A 93 -0.86 -10.23 -4.48
CA GLN A 93 -1.43 -8.96 -4.88
C GLN A 93 -0.38 -7.91 -5.29
N TRP A 94 0.90 -8.12 -5.02
CA TRP A 94 1.93 -7.12 -5.37
C TRP A 94 2.04 -6.84 -6.86
N PHE A 95 1.69 -7.81 -7.68
CA PHE A 95 1.82 -7.75 -9.13
C PHE A 95 0.47 -7.73 -9.86
N ALA A 96 -0.57 -8.25 -9.25
CA ALA A 96 -1.93 -8.18 -9.77
C ALA A 96 -2.71 -7.08 -9.02
N GLY A 97 -3.66 -6.45 -9.67
CA GLY A 97 -4.55 -5.48 -9.03
C GLY A 97 -5.46 -6.10 -7.95
N PRO A 98 -6.29 -5.28 -7.29
CA PRO A 98 -7.18 -5.74 -6.23
C PRO A 98 -8.13 -6.88 -6.63
N ASP A 99 -8.49 -6.95 -7.89
CA ASP A 99 -9.31 -8.04 -8.47
C ASP A 99 -8.50 -9.28 -8.87
N ARG A 100 -7.22 -9.33 -8.52
CA ARG A 100 -6.25 -10.37 -8.91
C ARG A 100 -6.03 -10.48 -10.41
N LYS A 101 -6.41 -9.47 -11.18
CA LYS A 101 -6.15 -9.37 -12.61
C LYS A 101 -4.93 -8.52 -12.88
N ASP A 102 -4.27 -8.83 -13.98
CA ASP A 102 -3.15 -8.03 -14.44
C ASP A 102 -3.64 -6.63 -14.84
N LEU A 103 -3.04 -5.63 -14.23
CA LEU A 103 -3.36 -4.25 -14.53
C LEU A 103 -2.69 -3.84 -15.84
N THR A 104 -3.48 -3.68 -16.89
CA THR A 104 -2.99 -3.24 -18.21
C THR A 104 -3.62 -1.89 -18.54
N ILE A 105 -2.78 -0.88 -18.74
CA ILE A 105 -3.19 0.47 -19.12
C ILE A 105 -2.36 0.87 -20.33
N ASP A 106 -3.01 1.34 -21.37
CA ASP A 106 -2.40 1.75 -22.65
C ASP A 106 -1.48 0.68 -23.25
N GLY A 107 -1.90 -0.58 -23.14
CA GLY A 107 -1.17 -1.73 -23.68
C GLY A 107 0.07 -2.14 -22.86
N ARG A 108 0.36 -1.46 -21.76
CA ARG A 108 1.43 -1.81 -20.84
C ARG A 108 0.86 -2.50 -19.59
N TYR A 109 1.49 -3.61 -19.20
CA TYR A 109 1.29 -4.20 -17.88
C TYR A 109 1.99 -3.38 -16.80
N TRP A 110 1.26 -3.14 -15.70
CA TRP A 110 1.77 -2.46 -14.51
C TRP A 110 1.71 -3.39 -13.31
N PRO A 111 2.84 -3.73 -12.68
CA PRO A 111 2.81 -4.31 -11.34
C PRO A 111 2.04 -3.39 -10.39
N TRP A 112 1.18 -3.96 -9.57
CA TRP A 112 0.30 -3.16 -8.70
C TRP A 112 1.07 -2.19 -7.81
N LEU A 113 2.16 -2.66 -7.16
CA LEU A 113 2.99 -1.80 -6.33
C LEU A 113 3.64 -0.66 -7.12
N GLU A 114 4.15 -0.95 -8.32
CA GLU A 114 4.71 0.08 -9.21
C GLU A 114 3.68 1.13 -9.58
N TYR A 115 2.47 0.66 -9.92
CA TYR A 115 1.37 1.54 -10.28
C TYR A 115 1.01 2.50 -9.15
N ILE A 116 0.86 2.00 -7.92
CA ILE A 116 0.58 2.83 -6.75
C ILE A 116 1.66 3.89 -6.56
N ILE A 117 2.94 3.48 -6.55
CA ILE A 117 4.07 4.40 -6.38
C ILE A 117 4.03 5.50 -7.43
N LYS A 118 3.88 5.11 -8.71
CA LYS A 118 3.77 6.06 -9.83
C LYS A 118 2.61 7.04 -9.64
N ARG A 119 1.42 6.52 -9.36
CA ARG A 119 0.21 7.36 -9.27
C ARG A 119 0.27 8.33 -8.09
N ILE A 120 0.77 7.89 -6.94
CA ILE A 120 0.95 8.79 -5.79
C ILE A 120 2.00 9.87 -6.11
N ALA A 121 3.13 9.49 -6.73
CA ALA A 121 4.16 10.46 -7.13
C ALA A 121 3.64 11.50 -8.14
N GLU A 122 2.79 11.10 -9.07
CA GLU A 122 2.13 12.04 -9.98
C GLU A 122 1.23 13.02 -9.24
N GLU A 123 0.48 12.55 -8.26
CA GLU A 123 -0.37 13.42 -7.44
C GLU A 123 0.44 14.34 -6.51
N GLU A 124 1.57 13.89 -5.99
CA GLU A 124 2.53 14.72 -5.26
C GLU A 124 3.04 15.87 -6.14
N LYS A 125 3.44 15.57 -7.38
CA LYS A 125 3.90 16.58 -8.35
C LYS A 125 2.79 17.59 -8.67
N LYS A 126 1.54 17.14 -8.83
CA LYS A 126 0.40 18.02 -9.12
C LYS A 126 0.06 18.97 -7.98
N CYS A 127 0.10 18.49 -6.74
CA CYS A 127 -0.33 19.29 -5.58
C CYS A 127 0.82 19.97 -4.82
N GLY A 128 2.07 19.62 -5.12
CA GLY A 128 3.24 20.18 -4.44
C GLY A 128 3.41 19.72 -2.99
N MET A 129 2.72 18.64 -2.59
CA MET A 129 2.77 18.10 -1.24
C MET A 129 3.27 16.67 -1.25
N LYS A 130 4.06 16.27 -0.24
CA LYS A 130 4.43 14.88 -0.01
C LYS A 130 3.23 14.12 0.56
N LEU A 131 2.77 13.08 -0.16
CA LEU A 131 1.58 12.32 0.21
C LEU A 131 1.92 10.93 0.77
N LEU A 132 3.15 10.45 0.54
CA LEU A 132 3.62 9.15 1.00
C LEU A 132 5.06 9.27 1.49
N ASP A 133 5.29 9.01 2.78
CA ASP A 133 6.64 9.00 3.36
C ASP A 133 7.22 7.60 3.45
N VAL A 134 6.39 6.61 3.78
CA VAL A 134 6.79 5.22 3.94
C VAL A 134 5.87 4.31 3.14
N PHE A 135 6.42 3.65 2.14
CA PHE A 135 5.71 2.61 1.40
C PHE A 135 5.73 1.31 2.22
N ALA A 136 4.56 0.79 2.54
CA ALA A 136 4.42 -0.41 3.36
C ALA A 136 3.69 -1.53 2.61
N LEU A 137 4.06 -2.75 2.94
CA LEU A 137 3.45 -3.97 2.40
C LEU A 137 3.58 -5.12 3.39
N HIS A 138 2.70 -6.10 3.27
CA HIS A 138 2.77 -7.34 4.03
C HIS A 138 3.45 -8.46 3.23
N TYR A 139 4.11 -9.32 3.95
CA TYR A 139 4.64 -10.57 3.43
C TYR A 139 4.42 -11.69 4.46
N TYR A 140 3.73 -12.73 4.02
CA TYR A 140 3.46 -13.89 4.85
C TYR A 140 4.11 -15.13 4.20
N PRO A 141 5.18 -15.69 4.78
CA PRO A 141 5.81 -16.89 4.26
C PRO A 141 4.90 -18.10 4.55
N ILE A 142 4.01 -18.40 3.60
CA ILE A 142 3.09 -19.51 3.69
C ILE A 142 3.60 -20.68 2.83
N ASN A 143 3.44 -21.91 3.28
CA ASN A 143 3.82 -23.12 2.56
C ASN A 143 5.34 -23.28 2.32
N PHE A 144 6.17 -22.88 3.26
CA PHE A 144 7.61 -23.09 3.22
C PHE A 144 8.05 -24.20 4.15
N SER A 145 9.18 -24.84 3.83
CA SER A 145 9.88 -25.68 4.77
C SER A 145 10.44 -24.87 5.94
N ASP A 146 10.73 -25.52 7.05
CA ASP A 146 11.32 -24.87 8.23
C ASP A 146 12.60 -24.11 7.86
N GLU A 147 13.42 -24.67 6.98
CA GLU A 147 14.65 -24.02 6.51
C GLU A 147 14.35 -22.74 5.72
N GLU A 148 13.36 -22.76 4.84
CA GLU A 148 12.96 -21.57 4.06
C GLU A 148 12.41 -20.47 4.98
N ILE A 149 11.63 -20.84 6.01
CA ILE A 149 11.13 -19.90 7.00
C ILE A 149 12.28 -19.21 7.74
N LEU A 150 13.28 -19.97 8.16
CA LEU A 150 14.45 -19.45 8.84
C LEU A 150 15.27 -18.50 7.96
N GLN A 151 15.20 -18.63 6.64
CA GLN A 151 15.91 -17.79 5.68
C GLN A 151 15.07 -16.59 5.17
N THR A 152 13.81 -16.46 5.58
CA THR A 152 12.92 -15.40 5.07
C THR A 152 13.48 -13.99 5.26
N HIS A 153 14.20 -13.73 6.33
CA HIS A 153 14.83 -12.42 6.56
C HIS A 153 15.79 -12.01 5.44
N ARG A 154 16.41 -12.98 4.76
CA ARG A 154 17.34 -12.71 3.64
C ARG A 154 16.65 -12.09 2.44
N ILE A 155 15.35 -12.36 2.25
CA ILE A 155 14.54 -11.74 1.18
C ILE A 155 14.55 -10.21 1.32
N TYR A 156 14.67 -9.71 2.52
CA TYR A 156 14.60 -8.28 2.80
C TYR A 156 15.94 -7.56 2.75
N PHE A 157 17.05 -8.26 3.02
CA PHE A 157 18.34 -7.63 3.30
C PHE A 157 19.51 -8.19 2.51
N ASP A 158 19.38 -9.37 1.88
CA ASP A 158 20.45 -10.02 1.13
C ASP A 158 20.17 -9.98 -0.37
N GLU A 159 20.80 -9.05 -1.07
CA GLU A 159 20.62 -8.87 -2.52
C GLU A 159 21.10 -10.07 -3.35
N ASN A 160 21.96 -10.92 -2.78
CA ASN A 160 22.49 -12.10 -3.45
C ASN A 160 21.66 -13.36 -3.15
N TYR A 161 20.70 -13.28 -2.26
CA TYR A 161 19.88 -14.41 -1.93
C TYR A 161 18.80 -14.64 -2.99
N ILE A 162 18.88 -15.79 -3.63
CA ILE A 162 17.86 -16.24 -4.58
C ILE A 162 16.84 -17.08 -3.81
N TYR A 163 15.70 -16.53 -3.58
CA TYR A 163 14.63 -17.21 -2.87
C TYR A 163 13.81 -18.07 -3.85
N PRO A 164 13.79 -19.40 -3.68
CA PRO A 164 13.28 -20.31 -4.72
C PRO A 164 11.81 -20.14 -5.09
N LYS A 165 10.99 -19.68 -4.16
CA LYS A 165 9.51 -19.54 -4.34
C LYS A 165 9.02 -18.11 -4.45
N ALA A 166 9.87 -17.14 -4.15
CA ALA A 166 9.51 -15.76 -4.29
C ALA A 166 10.02 -15.22 -5.61
N ASN A 167 9.12 -15.11 -6.56
CA ASN A 167 9.13 -13.91 -7.35
C ASN A 167 10.19 -13.77 -8.41
N GLY A 168 10.06 -14.49 -9.44
CA GLY A 168 10.39 -13.97 -10.73
C GLY A 168 9.66 -12.65 -11.00
N VAL A 169 9.89 -12.07 -12.13
CA VAL A 169 9.08 -10.95 -12.64
C VAL A 169 7.79 -11.51 -13.19
N LYS A 170 6.66 -10.98 -12.80
CA LYS A 170 5.39 -11.38 -13.41
C LYS A 170 5.33 -10.86 -14.83
N LEU A 171 5.04 -11.76 -15.76
CA LEU A 171 4.92 -11.45 -17.17
C LEU A 171 3.50 -10.98 -17.51
N ILE A 172 3.39 -10.26 -18.61
CA ILE A 172 2.12 -9.72 -19.15
C ILE A 172 1.07 -10.81 -19.40
N ASN A 173 1.51 -12.04 -19.71
CA ASN A 173 0.63 -13.19 -19.91
C ASN A 173 0.20 -13.90 -18.61
N GLY A 174 0.54 -13.33 -17.46
CA GLY A 174 0.23 -13.90 -16.15
C GLY A 174 1.22 -14.95 -15.65
N GLY A 175 2.22 -15.34 -16.45
CA GLY A 175 3.30 -16.23 -16.04
C GLY A 175 4.37 -15.52 -15.21
N TRP A 176 5.37 -16.31 -14.78
CA TRP A 176 6.52 -15.80 -14.03
C TRP A 176 7.80 -16.05 -14.82
N ASP A 177 8.64 -15.04 -14.94
CA ASP A 177 10.00 -15.19 -15.46
C ASP A 177 10.94 -15.54 -14.32
N GLU A 178 11.15 -16.83 -14.13
CA GLU A 178 12.04 -17.36 -13.08
C GLU A 178 13.53 -17.26 -13.45
N THR A 179 13.85 -16.87 -14.69
CA THR A 179 15.24 -16.67 -15.12
C THR A 179 15.80 -15.36 -14.62
N GLN A 180 14.93 -14.39 -14.32
CA GLN A 180 15.38 -13.14 -13.72
C GLN A 180 15.66 -13.37 -12.24
N SER A 181 16.78 -12.84 -11.77
CA SER A 181 17.14 -12.88 -10.36
C SER A 181 15.95 -12.36 -9.55
N LYS A 182 15.52 -13.17 -8.60
CA LYS A 182 14.40 -12.87 -7.72
C LYS A 182 14.74 -11.64 -6.92
N VAL A 183 14.34 -10.52 -7.49
CA VAL A 183 14.71 -9.22 -6.95
C VAL A 183 13.94 -9.04 -5.65
N TYR A 184 14.65 -8.92 -4.64
CA TYR A 184 14.32 -8.40 -3.35
C TYR A 184 13.27 -7.26 -3.45
N ILE A 185 12.09 -7.49 -2.89
CA ILE A 185 10.94 -6.61 -3.13
C ILE A 185 11.19 -5.16 -2.68
N PHE A 186 11.89 -4.95 -1.57
CA PHE A 186 12.20 -3.60 -1.08
C PHE A 186 13.13 -2.86 -2.03
N LYS A 187 14.11 -3.55 -2.62
CA LYS A 187 14.99 -2.96 -3.63
C LYS A 187 14.21 -2.59 -4.88
N ARG A 188 13.27 -3.41 -5.28
CA ARG A 188 12.38 -3.13 -6.42
C ARG A 188 11.50 -1.91 -6.15
N CYS A 189 10.86 -1.83 -4.99
CA CYS A 189 10.12 -0.64 -4.58
C CYS A 189 11.01 0.60 -4.54
N GLN A 190 12.22 0.48 -4.01
CA GLN A 190 13.20 1.57 -3.99
C GLN A 190 13.58 2.04 -5.39
N VAL A 191 13.73 1.13 -6.35
CA VAL A 191 13.99 1.48 -7.76
C VAL A 191 12.80 2.26 -8.32
N TRP A 192 11.58 1.79 -8.15
CA TRP A 192 10.39 2.49 -8.61
C TRP A 192 10.25 3.87 -7.98
N MET A 193 10.47 4.00 -6.67
CA MET A 193 10.45 5.29 -5.96
C MET A 193 11.55 6.27 -6.43
N LYS A 194 12.61 5.78 -7.06
CA LYS A 194 13.65 6.63 -7.68
C LYS A 194 13.31 7.04 -9.11
N VAL A 195 12.49 6.23 -9.78
CA VAL A 195 12.09 6.48 -11.19
C VAL A 195 10.98 7.53 -11.24
N TYR A 196 10.05 7.49 -10.33
CA TYR A 196 8.88 8.38 -10.29
C TYR A 196 9.06 9.52 -9.28
#